data_e2a1bb09ab83be0c9f65b1c234752658
#
_entry.id   e2a1bb09ab83be0c9f65b1c234752658
#
_cell.length_a   1.000
_cell.length_b   1.000
_cell.length_c   1.000
_cell.angle_alpha   90.00
_cell.angle_beta   90.00
_cell.angle_gamma   90.00
#
_symmetry.space_group_name_H-M   'P 1'
#
loop_
_entity.id
_entity.type
_entity.pdbx_description
1 polymer ?
#
loop_
_entity_poly.entity_id
_entity_poly.type
_entity_poly.pdbx_seq_one_letter_code
_entity_poly.pdbx_strand_id
1 'polypeptide(L)'
;AGEAPVLAQMQIGMLGIFADADQLVDLQKFVDEENYDMSDFMPGLLDASYYDGALVALPHSRSVPVLYYNKDRFKEAGLEEAPVTWDDLKADAKALTGNGSYGYSCPLDQWYYMSLVMNAGGTIFNETEDGIGFAGDPGTKPLYLWKEMIADGTMHVPSGQDYNSSEACRNAFAGGTAAMIQQSSAQLKGLEKTCEFEVGVGAVPQDTTLSYPAGGSNLLMFKGHSEEEEKAGWEFLKYMTNTENAVR
;
A
#
# COMPACT_ATOMS: atom_id res chain seq x y z
N ALA A 1 20.98 2.26 24.36
CA ALA A 1 19.72 1.90 23.77
C ALA A 1 18.75 1.51 24.88
N GLY A 2 17.53 1.97 24.86
CA GLY A 2 16.51 1.63 25.84
C GLY A 2 16.03 0.20 25.68
N GLU A 3 15.13 -0.22 26.55
CA GLU A 3 14.45 -1.50 26.44
C GLU A 3 13.49 -1.49 25.23
N ALA A 4 13.46 -2.58 24.45
CA ALA A 4 12.49 -2.74 23.39
C ALA A 4 11.07 -2.85 23.98
N PRO A 5 10.02 -2.38 23.31
CA PRO A 5 8.65 -2.65 23.76
C PRO A 5 8.34 -4.16 23.63
N VAL A 6 7.38 -4.67 24.42
CA VAL A 6 6.92 -6.07 24.27
C VAL A 6 6.34 -6.31 22.89
N LEU A 7 5.53 -5.38 22.41
CA LEU A 7 4.83 -5.44 21.12
C LEU A 7 5.12 -4.20 20.28
N ALA A 8 5.13 -4.37 18.97
CA ALA A 8 5.13 -3.25 18.04
C ALA A 8 4.27 -3.55 16.81
N GLN A 9 3.69 -2.48 16.26
CA GLN A 9 3.15 -2.49 14.93
C GLN A 9 4.26 -2.11 13.95
N MET A 10 4.49 -2.93 12.94
CA MET A 10 5.58 -2.74 12.00
C MET A 10 5.11 -2.93 10.56
N GLN A 11 5.61 -2.08 9.66
CA GLN A 11 5.37 -2.25 8.23
C GLN A 11 5.86 -3.64 7.76
N ILE A 12 5.13 -4.28 6.84
CA ILE A 12 5.39 -5.65 6.39
C ILE A 12 6.85 -5.82 5.95
N GLY A 13 7.38 -4.90 5.14
CA GLY A 13 8.74 -4.97 4.60
C GLY A 13 9.87 -4.82 5.63
N MET A 14 9.55 -4.44 6.88
CA MET A 14 10.54 -4.30 7.95
C MET A 14 10.74 -5.57 8.78
N LEU A 15 9.88 -6.58 8.58
CA LEU A 15 9.89 -7.81 9.40
C LEU A 15 11.25 -8.51 9.38
N GLY A 16 11.82 -8.68 8.18
CA GLY A 16 13.10 -9.37 8.00
C GLY A 16 14.25 -8.73 8.78
N ILE A 17 14.29 -7.41 8.91
CA ILE A 17 15.36 -6.71 9.64
C ILE A 17 15.43 -7.15 11.11
N PHE A 18 14.27 -7.32 11.76
CA PHE A 18 14.21 -7.73 13.16
C PHE A 18 14.33 -9.25 13.32
N ALA A 19 13.85 -10.02 12.35
CA ALA A 19 13.98 -11.47 12.33
C ALA A 19 15.44 -11.89 12.12
N ASP A 20 16.16 -11.29 11.17
CA ASP A 20 17.61 -11.49 10.95
C ASP A 20 18.45 -11.16 12.19
N ALA A 21 18.03 -10.13 12.94
CA ALA A 21 18.67 -9.75 14.19
C ALA A 21 18.30 -10.64 15.38
N ASP A 22 17.53 -11.71 15.18
CA ASP A 22 17.02 -12.64 16.20
C ASP A 22 16.26 -11.92 17.36
N GLN A 23 15.52 -10.86 17.04
CA GLN A 23 14.83 -10.04 18.03
C GLN A 23 13.36 -10.43 18.24
N LEU A 24 12.80 -11.32 17.43
CA LEU A 24 11.37 -11.63 17.44
C LEU A 24 11.07 -12.96 18.15
N VAL A 25 9.97 -13.00 18.87
CA VAL A 25 9.42 -14.20 19.47
C VAL A 25 8.75 -15.04 18.40
N ASP A 26 9.02 -16.35 18.37
CA ASP A 26 8.22 -17.29 17.60
C ASP A 26 6.85 -17.46 18.28
N LEU A 27 5.81 -16.95 17.65
CA LEU A 27 4.44 -16.97 18.16
C LEU A 27 3.78 -18.34 18.02
N GLN A 28 4.39 -19.27 17.24
CA GLN A 28 3.87 -20.62 17.08
C GLN A 28 3.73 -21.34 18.42
N LYS A 29 4.63 -21.05 19.39
CA LYS A 29 4.54 -21.61 20.73
C LYS A 29 3.20 -21.34 21.42
N PHE A 30 2.66 -20.11 21.27
CA PHE A 30 1.37 -19.74 21.86
C PHE A 30 0.20 -20.35 21.10
N VAL A 31 0.31 -20.41 19.77
CA VAL A 31 -0.69 -21.07 18.91
C VAL A 31 -0.84 -22.53 19.33
N ASP A 32 0.28 -23.23 19.54
CA ASP A 32 0.30 -24.65 19.90
C ASP A 32 -0.18 -24.87 21.35
N GLU A 33 0.27 -24.05 22.30
CA GLU A 33 -0.12 -24.16 23.72
C GLU A 33 -1.63 -23.98 23.93
N GLU A 34 -2.24 -23.05 23.21
CA GLU A 34 -3.67 -22.75 23.35
C GLU A 34 -4.55 -23.46 22.31
N ASN A 35 -3.94 -24.17 21.36
CA ASN A 35 -4.64 -24.70 20.17
C ASN A 35 -5.46 -23.59 19.49
N TYR A 36 -4.82 -22.40 19.32
CA TYR A 36 -5.46 -21.22 18.77
C TYR A 36 -5.82 -21.42 17.29
N ASP A 37 -7.07 -21.13 16.93
CA ASP A 37 -7.55 -21.28 15.56
C ASP A 37 -7.05 -20.14 14.66
N MET A 38 -6.13 -20.48 13.76
CA MET A 38 -5.56 -19.57 12.75
C MET A 38 -6.36 -19.52 11.44
N SER A 39 -7.44 -20.31 11.31
CA SER A 39 -8.19 -20.44 10.06
C SER A 39 -8.93 -19.16 9.64
N ASP A 40 -9.11 -18.22 10.56
CA ASP A 40 -9.72 -16.90 10.29
C ASP A 40 -8.79 -15.95 9.52
N PHE A 41 -7.49 -16.22 9.52
CA PHE A 41 -6.53 -15.45 8.73
C PHE A 41 -6.51 -15.95 7.29
N MET A 42 -6.63 -15.02 6.33
CA MET A 42 -6.47 -15.36 4.92
C MET A 42 -5.03 -15.86 4.66
N PRO A 43 -4.83 -17.04 4.06
CA PRO A 43 -3.50 -17.64 3.91
C PRO A 43 -2.46 -16.70 3.28
N GLY A 44 -2.78 -16.05 2.16
CA GLY A 44 -1.86 -15.14 1.49
C GLY A 44 -1.50 -13.87 2.28
N LEU A 45 -2.27 -13.51 3.32
CA LEU A 45 -1.93 -12.42 4.24
C LEU A 45 -1.08 -12.93 5.41
N LEU A 46 -1.35 -14.17 5.83
CA LEU A 46 -0.60 -14.83 6.90
C LEU A 46 0.83 -15.18 6.47
N ASP A 47 1.04 -15.56 5.21
CA ASP A 47 2.36 -15.89 4.67
C ASP A 47 3.41 -14.79 4.93
N ALA A 48 3.02 -13.52 4.84
CA ALA A 48 3.89 -12.37 5.14
C ALA A 48 4.20 -12.19 6.64
N SER A 49 3.75 -13.10 7.50
CA SER A 49 4.01 -13.12 8.95
C SER A 49 5.00 -14.21 9.34
N TYR A 50 5.38 -15.06 8.39
CA TYR A 50 6.42 -16.07 8.56
C TYR A 50 7.78 -15.57 8.09
N TYR A 51 8.82 -15.98 8.79
CA TYR A 51 10.21 -15.77 8.42
C TYR A 51 11.02 -17.03 8.75
N ASP A 52 11.71 -17.59 7.76
CA ASP A 52 12.44 -18.87 7.87
C ASP A 52 11.62 -20.01 8.54
N GLY A 53 10.32 -20.03 8.25
CA GLY A 53 9.39 -21.03 8.79
C GLY A 53 8.86 -20.76 10.20
N ALA A 54 9.34 -19.73 10.89
CA ALA A 54 8.83 -19.30 12.19
C ALA A 54 7.69 -18.28 12.03
N LEU A 55 6.62 -18.38 12.82
CA LEU A 55 5.54 -17.39 12.89
C LEU A 55 5.99 -16.24 13.78
N VAL A 56 6.52 -15.16 13.21
CA VAL A 56 7.13 -14.04 13.97
C VAL A 56 6.23 -12.82 14.11
N ALA A 57 5.03 -12.87 13.54
CA ALA A 57 4.06 -11.77 13.60
C ALA A 57 2.63 -12.25 13.35
N LEU A 58 1.63 -11.41 13.62
CA LEU A 58 0.26 -11.59 13.12
C LEU A 58 -0.13 -10.45 12.17
N PRO A 59 -0.89 -10.74 11.10
CA PRO A 59 -1.42 -9.69 10.20
C PRO A 59 -2.34 -8.75 10.97
N HIS A 60 -2.13 -7.44 10.85
CA HIS A 60 -3.00 -6.46 11.52
C HIS A 60 -3.77 -5.60 10.53
N SER A 61 -3.09 -4.99 9.58
CA SER A 61 -3.74 -4.20 8.52
C SER A 61 -3.17 -4.54 7.17
N ARG A 62 -4.01 -4.46 6.15
CA ARG A 62 -3.60 -4.66 4.76
C ARG A 62 -4.20 -3.59 3.88
N SER A 63 -3.44 -3.15 2.91
CA SER A 63 -3.88 -2.20 1.90
C SER A 63 -3.23 -2.51 0.56
N VAL A 64 -3.83 -2.02 -0.49
CA VAL A 64 -3.30 -2.07 -1.85
C VAL A 64 -3.38 -0.68 -2.47
N PRO A 65 -2.54 -0.35 -3.45
CA PRO A 65 -2.73 0.84 -4.26
C PRO A 65 -4.04 0.72 -5.06
N VAL A 66 -4.82 1.79 -5.06
CA VAL A 66 -6.04 1.94 -5.88
C VAL A 66 -6.04 3.31 -6.55
N LEU A 67 -6.87 3.47 -7.57
CA LEU A 67 -7.15 4.76 -8.17
C LEU A 67 -8.42 5.34 -7.55
N TYR A 68 -8.32 6.55 -6.99
CA TYR A 68 -9.48 7.36 -6.63
C TYR A 68 -9.72 8.41 -7.71
N TYR A 69 -10.98 8.69 -8.00
CA TYR A 69 -11.34 9.67 -9.01
C TYR A 69 -12.58 10.49 -8.61
N ASN A 70 -12.65 11.71 -9.07
CA ASN A 70 -13.77 12.61 -8.87
C ASN A 70 -14.86 12.30 -9.91
N LYS A 71 -15.95 11.65 -9.47
CA LYS A 71 -17.05 11.24 -10.37
C LYS A 71 -17.75 12.42 -11.04
N ASP A 72 -17.83 13.57 -10.38
CA ASP A 72 -18.48 14.76 -10.96
C ASP A 72 -17.68 15.28 -12.14
N ARG A 73 -16.35 15.37 -11.99
CA ARG A 73 -15.46 15.79 -13.10
C ARG A 73 -15.42 14.76 -14.23
N PHE A 74 -15.49 13.47 -13.91
CA PHE A 74 -15.60 12.41 -14.91
C PHE A 74 -16.86 12.59 -15.75
N LYS A 75 -18.01 12.76 -15.10
CA LYS A 75 -19.28 13.01 -15.77
C LYS A 75 -19.26 14.27 -16.64
N GLU A 76 -18.68 15.37 -16.16
CA GLU A 76 -18.51 16.60 -16.92
C GLU A 76 -17.63 16.41 -18.17
N ALA A 77 -16.61 15.54 -18.08
CA ALA A 77 -15.74 15.20 -19.21
C ALA A 77 -16.31 14.11 -20.13
N GLY A 78 -17.48 13.54 -19.79
CA GLY A 78 -18.10 12.45 -20.57
C GLY A 78 -17.43 11.09 -20.34
N LEU A 79 -16.73 10.91 -19.20
CA LEU A 79 -16.10 9.66 -18.79
C LEU A 79 -17.06 8.93 -17.85
N GLU A 80 -17.27 7.63 -18.07
CA GLU A 80 -18.22 6.82 -17.29
C GLU A 80 -17.53 5.99 -16.22
N GLU A 81 -16.33 5.48 -16.48
CA GLU A 81 -15.60 4.55 -15.65
C GLU A 81 -14.13 4.96 -15.44
N ALA A 82 -13.51 4.40 -14.41
CA ALA A 82 -12.08 4.60 -14.17
C ALA A 82 -11.22 4.01 -15.31
N PRO A 83 -10.07 4.61 -15.63
CA PRO A 83 -9.15 4.07 -16.63
C PRO A 83 -8.65 2.69 -16.25
N VAL A 84 -8.57 1.80 -17.22
CA VAL A 84 -8.12 0.39 -17.01
C VAL A 84 -6.65 0.22 -17.39
N THR A 85 -6.20 0.92 -18.42
CA THR A 85 -4.83 0.84 -18.93
C THR A 85 -4.07 2.16 -18.72
N TRP A 86 -2.75 2.12 -18.86
CA TRP A 86 -1.94 3.36 -18.85
C TRP A 86 -2.28 4.30 -19.99
N ASP A 87 -2.70 3.76 -21.14
CA ASP A 87 -3.15 4.61 -22.26
C ASP A 87 -4.48 5.28 -21.94
N ASP A 88 -5.43 4.57 -21.32
CA ASP A 88 -6.67 5.17 -20.81
C ASP A 88 -6.35 6.24 -19.75
N LEU A 89 -5.44 5.94 -18.80
CA LEU A 89 -5.03 6.92 -17.78
C LEU A 89 -4.49 8.21 -18.39
N LYS A 90 -3.64 8.12 -19.43
CA LYS A 90 -3.13 9.29 -20.13
C LYS A 90 -4.23 10.07 -20.86
N ALA A 91 -5.14 9.35 -21.53
CA ALA A 91 -6.26 9.95 -22.25
C ALA A 91 -7.22 10.67 -21.30
N ASP A 92 -7.62 10.01 -20.21
CA ASP A 92 -8.54 10.57 -19.22
C ASP A 92 -7.88 11.72 -18.45
N ALA A 93 -6.61 11.57 -18.07
CA ALA A 93 -5.87 12.68 -17.44
C ALA A 93 -5.82 13.91 -18.34
N LYS A 94 -5.64 13.73 -19.64
CA LYS A 94 -5.66 14.84 -20.61
C LYS A 94 -7.04 15.48 -20.72
N ALA A 95 -8.11 14.68 -20.76
CA ALA A 95 -9.49 15.18 -20.83
C ALA A 95 -9.89 15.96 -19.57
N LEU A 96 -9.35 15.55 -18.42
CA LEU A 96 -9.63 16.12 -17.10
C LEU A 96 -8.72 17.31 -16.72
N THR A 97 -7.69 17.59 -17.54
CA THR A 97 -6.75 18.70 -17.29
C THR A 97 -7.26 20.01 -17.90
N GLY A 98 -7.23 21.07 -17.13
CA GLY A 98 -7.61 22.40 -17.58
C GLY A 98 -7.99 23.32 -16.42
N ASN A 99 -8.16 24.61 -16.72
CA ASN A 99 -8.58 25.62 -15.73
C ASN A 99 -7.72 25.67 -14.46
N GLY A 100 -6.40 25.38 -14.57
CA GLY A 100 -5.49 25.36 -13.44
C GLY A 100 -5.51 24.07 -12.63
N SER A 101 -6.18 23.03 -13.11
CA SER A 101 -6.20 21.70 -12.47
C SER A 101 -5.57 20.63 -13.38
N TYR A 102 -5.22 19.51 -12.78
CA TYR A 102 -4.56 18.37 -13.41
C TYR A 102 -5.51 17.17 -13.46
N GLY A 103 -5.32 16.28 -14.45
CA GLY A 103 -6.08 15.04 -14.51
C GLY A 103 -5.65 14.00 -13.48
N TYR A 104 -4.37 13.97 -13.10
CA TYR A 104 -3.82 12.92 -12.26
C TYR A 104 -2.80 13.46 -11.25
N SER A 105 -2.63 12.78 -10.12
CA SER A 105 -1.53 12.95 -9.16
C SER A 105 -1.18 11.61 -8.50
N CYS A 106 0.09 11.44 -8.17
CA CYS A 106 0.60 10.26 -7.48
C CYS A 106 1.84 10.65 -6.67
N PRO A 107 2.02 10.15 -5.45
CA PRO A 107 3.28 10.31 -4.74
C PRO A 107 4.41 9.62 -5.51
N LEU A 108 5.51 10.33 -5.75
CA LEU A 108 6.69 9.75 -6.39
C LEU A 108 7.53 8.99 -5.36
N ASP A 109 6.98 7.91 -4.81
CA ASP A 109 7.64 7.08 -3.81
C ASP A 109 7.83 5.64 -4.29
N GLN A 110 8.57 4.86 -3.50
CA GLN A 110 8.93 3.48 -3.80
C GLN A 110 7.70 2.59 -3.97
N TRP A 111 6.68 2.69 -3.11
CA TRP A 111 5.55 1.78 -3.11
C TRP A 111 4.67 1.93 -4.35
N TYR A 112 4.40 3.19 -4.75
CA TYR A 112 3.65 3.46 -5.98
C TYR A 112 4.46 3.15 -7.23
N TYR A 113 5.77 3.42 -7.21
CA TYR A 113 6.66 3.02 -8.31
C TYR A 113 6.67 1.49 -8.49
N MET A 114 6.81 0.71 -7.41
CA MET A 114 6.77 -0.75 -7.48
C MET A 114 5.42 -1.29 -7.95
N SER A 115 4.32 -0.63 -7.61
CA SER A 115 3.01 -0.94 -8.17
C SER A 115 3.00 -0.84 -9.71
N LEU A 116 3.57 0.22 -10.26
CA LEU A 116 3.68 0.38 -11.71
C LEU A 116 4.67 -0.61 -12.34
N VAL A 117 5.78 -0.91 -11.68
CA VAL A 117 6.73 -1.95 -12.12
C VAL A 117 6.04 -3.31 -12.24
N MET A 118 5.27 -3.71 -11.23
CA MET A 118 4.53 -4.97 -11.23
C MET A 118 3.44 -4.98 -12.31
N ASN A 119 2.76 -3.85 -12.53
CA ASN A 119 1.80 -3.68 -13.62
C ASN A 119 2.45 -3.77 -15.02
N ALA A 120 3.71 -3.39 -15.14
CA ALA A 120 4.50 -3.56 -16.37
C ALA A 120 5.08 -4.97 -16.53
N GLY A 121 4.71 -5.92 -15.66
CA GLY A 121 5.17 -7.32 -15.69
C GLY A 121 6.50 -7.57 -15.02
N GLY A 122 7.02 -6.60 -14.24
CA GLY A 122 8.23 -6.77 -13.44
C GLY A 122 7.97 -7.41 -12.09
N THR A 123 9.04 -7.85 -11.44
CA THR A 123 9.06 -8.36 -10.07
C THR A 123 9.99 -7.51 -9.21
N ILE A 124 9.84 -7.55 -7.89
CA ILE A 124 10.73 -6.80 -6.97
C ILE A 124 12.13 -7.42 -7.01
N PHE A 125 12.20 -8.73 -6.83
CA PHE A 125 13.44 -9.50 -6.88
C PHE A 125 13.47 -10.38 -8.13
N ASN A 126 14.66 -10.74 -8.57
CA ASN A 126 14.86 -11.75 -9.60
C ASN A 126 14.52 -13.16 -9.07
N GLU A 127 14.54 -14.19 -9.92
CA GLU A 127 14.18 -15.56 -9.55
C GLU A 127 15.07 -16.17 -8.46
N THR A 128 16.30 -15.69 -8.32
CA THR A 128 17.25 -16.13 -7.30
C THR A 128 17.23 -15.27 -6.03
N GLU A 129 16.41 -14.22 -6.00
CA GLU A 129 16.24 -13.27 -4.90
C GLU A 129 17.53 -12.55 -4.45
N ASP A 130 18.59 -12.60 -5.26
CA ASP A 130 19.89 -11.95 -5.00
C ASP A 130 20.07 -10.62 -5.74
N GLY A 131 19.07 -10.19 -6.49
CA GLY A 131 19.09 -8.95 -7.27
C GLY A 131 17.71 -8.43 -7.62
N ILE A 132 17.67 -7.27 -8.29
CA ILE A 132 16.43 -6.65 -8.71
C ILE A 132 15.78 -7.42 -9.87
N GLY A 133 14.45 -7.62 -9.81
CA GLY A 133 13.66 -8.29 -10.84
C GLY A 133 13.08 -7.35 -11.91
N PHE A 134 13.28 -6.05 -11.78
CA PHE A 134 12.74 -5.02 -12.70
C PHE A 134 13.80 -4.31 -13.54
N ALA A 135 14.96 -4.95 -13.77
CA ALA A 135 15.96 -4.43 -14.70
C ALA A 135 15.40 -4.40 -16.14
N GLY A 136 15.59 -3.28 -16.85
CA GLY A 136 15.10 -3.10 -18.22
C GLY A 136 13.71 -2.48 -18.31
N ASP A 137 12.90 -2.93 -19.28
CA ASP A 137 11.60 -2.32 -19.61
C ASP A 137 10.62 -2.22 -18.44
N PRO A 138 10.41 -3.25 -17.61
CA PRO A 138 9.46 -3.14 -16.49
C PRO A 138 9.80 -2.05 -15.49
N GLY A 139 11.08 -1.77 -15.28
CA GLY A 139 11.52 -0.68 -14.41
C GLY A 139 11.57 0.68 -15.09
N THR A 140 11.78 0.75 -16.40
CA THR A 140 11.91 2.02 -17.11
C THR A 140 10.57 2.58 -17.61
N LYS A 141 9.64 1.75 -18.05
CA LYS A 141 8.31 2.15 -18.51
C LYS A 141 7.55 3.03 -17.50
N PRO A 142 7.48 2.70 -16.19
CA PRO A 142 6.83 3.56 -15.19
C PRO A 142 7.43 4.96 -15.10
N LEU A 143 8.74 5.06 -15.21
CA LEU A 143 9.44 6.36 -15.18
C LEU A 143 9.13 7.18 -16.41
N TYR A 144 8.99 6.54 -17.58
CA TYR A 144 8.55 7.22 -18.79
C TYR A 144 7.09 7.66 -18.69
N LEU A 145 6.20 6.83 -18.14
CA LEU A 145 4.80 7.21 -17.91
C LEU A 145 4.72 8.50 -17.07
N TRP A 146 5.37 8.52 -15.91
CA TRP A 146 5.40 9.72 -15.06
C TRP A 146 6.04 10.92 -15.77
N LYS A 147 7.19 10.71 -16.42
CA LYS A 147 7.89 11.77 -17.16
C LYS A 147 7.03 12.41 -18.25
N GLU A 148 6.34 11.59 -19.05
CA GLU A 148 5.44 12.04 -20.12
C GLU A 148 4.27 12.84 -19.54
N MET A 149 3.56 12.29 -18.56
CA MET A 149 2.40 12.95 -17.96
C MET A 149 2.77 14.27 -17.24
N ILE A 150 3.95 14.34 -16.64
CA ILE A 150 4.48 15.59 -16.05
C ILE A 150 4.81 16.61 -17.14
N ALA A 151 5.50 16.18 -18.20
CA ALA A 151 5.89 17.06 -19.32
C ALA A 151 4.68 17.60 -20.09
N ASP A 152 3.64 16.78 -20.24
CA ASP A 152 2.37 17.16 -20.87
C ASP A 152 1.48 18.02 -19.96
N GLY A 153 1.88 18.23 -18.71
CA GLY A 153 1.12 19.02 -17.74
C GLY A 153 -0.19 18.36 -17.27
N THR A 154 -0.32 17.04 -17.45
CA THR A 154 -1.52 16.27 -17.05
C THR A 154 -1.40 15.66 -15.66
N MET A 155 -0.16 15.54 -15.13
CA MET A 155 0.12 15.03 -13.80
C MET A 155 0.62 16.14 -12.87
N HIS A 156 -0.08 16.30 -11.75
CA HIS A 156 0.35 17.15 -10.65
C HIS A 156 1.40 16.43 -9.80
N VAL A 157 2.52 17.08 -9.54
CA VAL A 157 3.52 16.66 -8.57
C VAL A 157 3.62 17.74 -7.50
N PRO A 158 3.39 17.42 -6.22
CA PRO A 158 3.59 18.38 -5.14
C PRO A 158 5.00 18.97 -5.16
N SER A 159 5.13 20.24 -4.84
CA SER A 159 6.37 20.99 -5.00
C SER A 159 7.36 20.75 -3.84
N GLY A 160 8.63 20.99 -4.10
CA GLY A 160 9.68 20.96 -3.08
C GLY A 160 9.91 19.55 -2.53
N GLN A 161 9.92 19.42 -1.21
CA GLN A 161 10.14 18.14 -0.51
C GLN A 161 8.91 17.24 -0.47
N ASP A 162 7.75 17.74 -0.91
CA ASP A 162 6.47 17.02 -0.85
C ASP A 162 6.18 16.17 -2.10
N TYR A 163 7.13 16.04 -3.03
CA TYR A 163 6.96 15.28 -4.28
C TYR A 163 6.55 13.81 -4.04
N ASN A 164 6.90 13.23 -2.90
CA ASN A 164 6.56 11.87 -2.49
C ASN A 164 5.51 11.81 -1.35
N SER A 165 4.89 12.95 -1.02
CA SER A 165 3.92 13.05 0.07
C SER A 165 2.56 12.53 -0.35
N SER A 166 2.13 11.42 0.26
CA SER A 166 0.77 10.90 0.14
C SER A 166 -0.28 11.91 0.63
N GLU A 167 0.04 12.67 1.67
CA GLU A 167 -0.86 13.70 2.20
C GLU A 167 -1.03 14.86 1.22
N ALA A 168 0.05 15.36 0.64
CA ALA A 168 -0.01 16.44 -0.35
C ALA A 168 -0.83 16.05 -1.59
N CYS A 169 -0.69 14.80 -2.07
CA CYS A 169 -1.52 14.30 -3.18
C CYS A 169 -3.00 14.18 -2.78
N ARG A 170 -3.32 13.70 -1.56
CA ARG A 170 -4.72 13.67 -1.07
C ARG A 170 -5.33 15.06 -0.97
N ASN A 171 -4.56 16.02 -0.45
CA ASN A 171 -5.01 17.41 -0.36
C ASN A 171 -5.25 18.03 -1.74
N ALA A 172 -4.39 17.73 -2.73
CA ALA A 172 -4.58 18.15 -4.12
C ALA A 172 -5.86 17.55 -4.73
N PHE A 173 -6.20 16.31 -4.42
CA PHE A 173 -7.42 15.67 -4.87
C PHE A 173 -8.65 16.26 -4.17
N ALA A 174 -8.67 16.30 -2.84
CA ALA A 174 -9.79 16.85 -2.08
C ALA A 174 -10.07 18.32 -2.39
N GLY A 175 -9.02 19.10 -2.66
CA GLY A 175 -9.13 20.50 -3.09
C GLY A 175 -9.42 20.70 -4.58
N GLY A 176 -9.62 19.62 -5.36
CA GLY A 176 -9.95 19.70 -6.79
C GLY A 176 -8.77 20.03 -7.71
N THR A 177 -7.54 20.13 -7.21
CA THR A 177 -6.33 20.35 -8.02
C THR A 177 -6.03 19.16 -8.91
N ALA A 178 -6.29 17.93 -8.47
CA ALA A 178 -6.19 16.70 -9.25
C ALA A 178 -7.55 16.02 -9.36
N ALA A 179 -7.89 15.47 -10.54
CA ALA A 179 -9.15 14.75 -10.76
C ALA A 179 -9.06 13.25 -10.40
N MET A 180 -7.86 12.70 -10.48
CA MET A 180 -7.54 11.32 -10.10
C MET A 180 -6.30 11.29 -9.21
N ILE A 181 -6.28 10.36 -8.26
CA ILE A 181 -5.06 10.06 -7.48
C ILE A 181 -4.86 8.56 -7.33
N GLN A 182 -3.61 8.12 -7.38
CA GLN A 182 -3.24 6.78 -6.91
C GLN A 182 -2.90 6.86 -5.43
N GLN A 183 -3.62 6.09 -4.61
CA GLN A 183 -3.47 6.10 -3.15
C GLN A 183 -3.74 4.71 -2.55
N SER A 184 -3.40 4.55 -1.27
CA SER A 184 -3.74 3.36 -0.51
C SER A 184 -5.26 3.17 -0.38
N SER A 185 -5.74 1.93 -0.49
CA SER A 185 -7.15 1.58 -0.24
C SER A 185 -7.65 1.99 1.16
N ALA A 186 -6.75 2.15 2.13
CA ALA A 186 -7.07 2.61 3.47
C ALA A 186 -7.56 4.08 3.54
N GLN A 187 -7.42 4.86 2.45
CA GLN A 187 -7.76 6.28 2.43
C GLN A 187 -9.24 6.55 2.11
N LEU A 188 -10.01 5.55 1.69
CA LEU A 188 -11.39 5.73 1.22
C LEU A 188 -12.26 6.51 2.20
N LYS A 189 -12.39 6.05 3.44
CA LYS A 189 -13.22 6.74 4.46
C LYS A 189 -12.75 8.17 4.77
N GLY A 190 -11.44 8.41 4.68
CA GLY A 190 -10.87 9.74 4.85
C GLY A 190 -11.25 10.67 3.70
N LEU A 191 -11.12 10.19 2.47
CA LEU A 191 -11.47 10.95 1.27
C LEU A 191 -12.98 11.22 1.18
N GLU A 192 -13.84 10.24 1.47
CA GLU A 192 -15.30 10.44 1.51
C GLU A 192 -15.74 11.52 2.52
N LYS A 193 -14.97 11.73 3.60
CA LYS A 193 -15.25 12.77 4.60
C LYS A 193 -14.73 14.15 4.21
N THR A 194 -13.65 14.21 3.42
CA THR A 194 -12.95 15.47 3.11
C THR A 194 -13.29 16.03 1.75
N CYS A 195 -13.69 15.19 0.79
CA CYS A 195 -14.09 15.63 -0.54
C CYS A 195 -15.53 16.14 -0.54
N GLU A 196 -15.77 17.26 -1.22
CA GLU A 196 -17.11 17.83 -1.44
C GLU A 196 -17.82 17.25 -2.68
N PHE A 197 -17.23 16.23 -3.31
CA PHE A 197 -17.71 15.52 -4.49
C PHE A 197 -17.79 14.01 -4.24
N GLU A 198 -18.47 13.28 -5.11
CA GLU A 198 -18.57 11.83 -5.00
C GLU A 198 -17.24 11.18 -5.43
N VAL A 199 -16.64 10.41 -4.50
CA VAL A 199 -15.38 9.69 -4.74
C VAL A 199 -15.66 8.36 -5.41
N GLY A 200 -15.05 8.14 -6.57
CA GLY A 200 -14.99 6.85 -7.23
C GLY A 200 -13.73 6.11 -6.88
N VAL A 201 -13.79 4.78 -6.94
CA VAL A 201 -12.64 3.89 -6.72
C VAL A 201 -12.52 2.92 -7.89
N GLY A 202 -11.32 2.81 -8.44
CA GLY A 202 -10.98 1.83 -9.48
C GLY A 202 -9.70 1.08 -9.13
N ALA A 203 -9.42 0.02 -9.87
CA ALA A 203 -8.11 -0.62 -9.83
C ALA A 203 -7.04 0.35 -10.35
N VAL A 204 -5.79 0.14 -9.96
CA VAL A 204 -4.66 0.87 -10.57
C VAL A 204 -4.58 0.50 -12.05
N PRO A 205 -4.53 1.49 -12.97
CA PRO A 205 -4.39 1.20 -14.38
C PRO A 205 -3.15 0.37 -14.70
N GLN A 206 -3.29 -0.60 -15.58
CA GLN A 206 -2.23 -1.58 -15.91
C GLN A 206 -1.59 -1.31 -17.28
N ASP A 207 -0.35 -1.77 -17.46
CA ASP A 207 0.29 -1.92 -18.78
C ASP A 207 0.08 -3.35 -19.29
N THR A 208 0.72 -4.32 -18.65
CA THR A 208 0.73 -5.72 -19.09
C THR A 208 -0.15 -6.61 -18.22
N THR A 209 -0.21 -6.34 -16.92
CA THR A 209 -0.92 -7.15 -15.94
C THR A 209 -1.46 -6.32 -14.79
N LEU A 210 -2.52 -6.79 -14.14
CA LEU A 210 -3.01 -6.19 -12.90
C LEU A 210 -2.29 -6.84 -11.72
N SER A 211 -1.25 -6.19 -11.24
CA SER A 211 -0.46 -6.65 -10.10
C SER A 211 0.09 -5.45 -9.31
N TYR A 212 0.13 -5.56 -7.99
CA TYR A 212 0.63 -4.50 -7.11
C TYR A 212 1.09 -5.05 -5.77
N PRO A 213 2.02 -4.36 -5.07
CA PRO A 213 2.49 -4.79 -3.77
C PRO A 213 1.41 -4.58 -2.71
N ALA A 214 1.27 -5.52 -1.81
CA ALA A 214 0.52 -5.31 -0.59
C ALA A 214 1.24 -4.28 0.29
N GLY A 215 0.46 -3.42 0.92
CA GLY A 215 0.90 -2.55 2.01
C GLY A 215 0.27 -2.96 3.33
N GLY A 216 0.60 -2.22 4.39
CA GLY A 216 0.04 -2.42 5.71
C GLY A 216 1.08 -2.83 6.74
N SER A 217 0.61 -3.42 7.83
CA SER A 217 1.46 -3.74 8.98
C SER A 217 1.13 -5.11 9.59
N ASN A 218 2.13 -5.64 10.26
CA ASN A 218 2.04 -6.76 11.18
C ASN A 218 2.17 -6.26 12.62
N LEU A 219 1.61 -7.01 13.56
CA LEU A 219 1.90 -6.92 14.98
C LEU A 219 2.91 -8.00 15.33
N LEU A 220 3.99 -7.63 15.97
CA LEU A 220 5.08 -8.53 16.35
C LEU A 220 5.43 -8.38 17.83
N MET A 221 6.06 -9.43 18.38
CA MET A 221 6.51 -9.49 19.76
C MET A 221 8.03 -9.58 19.82
N PHE A 222 8.66 -8.71 20.60
CA PHE A 222 10.09 -8.72 20.81
C PHE A 222 10.50 -9.69 21.91
N LYS A 223 11.68 -10.30 21.75
CA LYS A 223 12.35 -11.09 22.78
C LYS A 223 12.90 -10.22 23.92
N GLY A 224 13.23 -10.85 25.01
CA GLY A 224 13.89 -10.21 26.16
C GLY A 224 12.95 -9.73 27.25
N HIS A 225 11.70 -10.11 27.20
CA HIS A 225 10.66 -9.85 28.19
C HIS A 225 10.38 -11.07 29.07
N SER A 226 9.70 -10.86 30.19
CA SER A 226 9.28 -11.97 31.08
C SER A 226 8.17 -12.80 30.43
N GLU A 227 8.03 -14.04 30.86
CA GLU A 227 6.96 -14.92 30.39
C GLU A 227 5.56 -14.35 30.64
N GLU A 228 5.38 -13.59 31.73
CA GLU A 228 4.11 -12.91 32.03
C GLU A 228 3.82 -11.80 31.03
N GLU A 229 4.84 -11.01 30.66
CA GLU A 229 4.71 -9.95 29.64
C GLU A 229 4.45 -10.53 28.26
N GLU A 230 5.14 -11.62 27.88
CA GLU A 230 4.88 -12.30 26.60
C GLU A 230 3.46 -12.88 26.54
N LYS A 231 2.96 -13.49 27.61
CA LYS A 231 1.56 -13.98 27.68
C LYS A 231 0.55 -12.84 27.58
N ALA A 232 0.79 -11.74 28.28
CA ALA A 232 -0.07 -10.56 28.19
C ALA A 232 -0.02 -9.96 26.76
N GLY A 233 1.16 -9.94 26.15
CA GLY A 233 1.35 -9.55 24.75
C GLY A 233 0.56 -10.43 23.79
N TRP A 234 0.57 -11.76 23.99
CA TRP A 234 -0.20 -12.69 23.17
C TRP A 234 -1.70 -12.45 23.26
N GLU A 235 -2.24 -12.23 24.48
CA GLU A 235 -3.65 -11.87 24.66
C GLU A 235 -4.00 -10.59 23.90
N PHE A 236 -3.12 -9.59 23.92
CA PHE A 236 -3.33 -8.36 23.17
C PHE A 236 -3.27 -8.58 21.65
N LEU A 237 -2.35 -9.40 21.16
CA LEU A 237 -2.28 -9.77 19.74
C LEU A 237 -3.57 -10.43 19.27
N LYS A 238 -4.08 -11.42 20.02
CA LYS A 238 -5.37 -12.09 19.74
C LYS A 238 -6.53 -11.08 19.71
N TYR A 239 -6.57 -10.16 20.67
CA TYR A 239 -7.60 -9.13 20.73
C TYR A 239 -7.56 -8.21 19.51
N MET A 240 -6.37 -7.76 19.11
CA MET A 240 -6.20 -6.82 18.01
C MET A 240 -6.44 -7.44 16.62
N THR A 241 -6.33 -8.76 16.50
CA THR A 241 -6.39 -9.44 15.20
C THR A 241 -7.63 -10.34 15.04
N ASN A 242 -8.51 -10.42 16.06
CA ASN A 242 -9.76 -11.16 15.91
C ASN A 242 -10.76 -10.43 14.99
N THR A 243 -11.66 -11.19 14.36
CA THR A 243 -12.65 -10.67 13.41
C THR A 243 -13.50 -9.55 14.00
N GLU A 244 -13.93 -9.67 15.27
CA GLU A 244 -14.80 -8.66 15.90
C GLU A 244 -14.14 -7.28 15.95
N ASN A 245 -12.83 -7.22 16.24
CA ASN A 245 -12.10 -5.96 16.33
C ASN A 245 -11.51 -5.51 15.00
N ALA A 246 -11.21 -6.42 14.09
CA ALA A 246 -10.68 -6.09 12.77
C ALA A 246 -11.69 -5.34 11.86
N VAL A 247 -13.01 -5.46 12.13
CA VAL A 247 -14.07 -4.79 11.34
C VAL A 247 -14.53 -3.44 11.93
N ARG A 248 -13.94 -2.99 13.04
CA ARG A 248 -14.22 -1.69 13.68
C ARG A 248 -13.31 -0.60 13.16
#